data_b9a4debc579e7ca6b672c4dcedaab712
#
_entry.id   b9a4debc579e7ca6b672c4dcedaab712
#
_cell.length_a   1.000
_cell.length_b   1.000
_cell.length_c   1.000
_cell.angle_alpha   90.00
_cell.angle_beta   90.00
_cell.angle_gamma   90.00
#
_symmetry.space_group_name_H-M   'P 1'
#
loop_
_entity.id
_entity.type
_entity.pdbx_description
1 polymer ?
#
loop_
_entity_poly.entity_id
_entity_poly.type
_entity_poly.pdbx_seq_one_letter_code
_entity_poly.pdbx_strand_id
1 'polypeptide(L)'
;MIVNHGAGGNLIGRAYIAKAAANANSSSLLYDYRGYARSTGDYNLDTILEDGLTVYDYARKNLSYPAEEIILCGESIGSAVAAQTAAARPCAGVLILCGVSRLTVAIRKIFPLSWIIPDSSFARTKIDNPTTFKSVHVPVLFIHGKLDGQVPFESSETNFAAASEPKKIVLLPGCGHDDLGVFDGELFQKSITDFVGSLK
;
A
#
# COMPACT_ATOMS: atom_id res chain seq x y z
N MET A 1 -7.32 -10.75 -0.01
CA MET A 1 -6.46 -9.53 -0.03
C MET A 1 -6.69 -8.77 -1.33
N ILE A 2 -6.99 -7.47 -1.28
CA ILE A 2 -7.07 -6.58 -2.45
C ILE A 2 -5.73 -5.86 -2.58
N VAL A 3 -5.08 -5.92 -3.74
CA VAL A 3 -3.73 -5.39 -3.96
C VAL A 3 -3.80 -4.12 -4.82
N ASN A 4 -3.45 -2.99 -4.20
CA ASN A 4 -3.32 -1.68 -4.84
C ASN A 4 -1.84 -1.47 -5.18
N HIS A 5 -1.50 -1.52 -6.48
CA HIS A 5 -0.12 -1.48 -6.94
C HIS A 5 0.52 -0.08 -6.93
N GLY A 6 1.85 -0.04 -7.04
CA GLY A 6 2.61 1.20 -7.16
C GLY A 6 2.49 1.87 -8.54
N ALA A 7 3.11 3.04 -8.71
CA ALA A 7 3.07 3.80 -9.97
C ALA A 7 3.78 3.10 -11.14
N GLY A 8 4.79 2.28 -10.88
CA GLY A 8 5.54 1.57 -11.91
C GLY A 8 4.92 0.23 -12.28
N GLY A 9 4.88 -0.11 -13.58
CA GLY A 9 4.42 -1.41 -14.08
C GLY A 9 2.91 -1.60 -14.02
N ASN A 10 2.47 -2.82 -13.71
CA ASN A 10 1.07 -3.23 -13.66
C ASN A 10 0.88 -4.41 -12.69
N LEU A 11 -0.32 -4.99 -12.63
CA LEU A 11 -0.67 -6.12 -11.76
C LEU A 11 0.26 -7.34 -11.93
N ILE A 12 0.84 -7.57 -13.13
CA ILE A 12 1.70 -8.75 -13.36
C ILE A 12 2.98 -8.66 -12.52
N GLY A 13 3.56 -7.47 -12.38
CA GLY A 13 4.72 -7.24 -11.53
C GLY A 13 4.47 -7.51 -10.05
N ARG A 14 3.21 -7.64 -9.63
CA ARG A 14 2.78 -7.89 -8.23
C ARG A 14 2.43 -9.35 -7.97
N ALA A 15 2.77 -10.25 -8.88
CA ALA A 15 2.57 -11.69 -8.68
C ALA A 15 3.27 -12.22 -7.41
N TYR A 16 4.36 -11.60 -6.97
CA TYR A 16 5.04 -11.95 -5.72
C TYR A 16 4.16 -11.68 -4.48
N ILE A 17 3.35 -10.61 -4.48
CA ILE A 17 2.38 -10.32 -3.42
C ILE A 17 1.27 -11.37 -3.41
N ALA A 18 0.75 -11.73 -4.60
CA ALA A 18 -0.25 -12.79 -4.74
C ALA A 18 0.27 -14.13 -4.24
N LYS A 19 1.53 -14.47 -4.56
CA LYS A 19 2.19 -15.67 -4.05
C LYS A 19 2.32 -15.65 -2.52
N ALA A 20 2.74 -14.53 -1.95
CA ALA A 20 2.86 -14.38 -0.51
C ALA A 20 1.51 -14.48 0.20
N ALA A 21 0.45 -13.91 -0.38
CA ALA A 21 -0.92 -14.04 0.10
C ALA A 21 -1.38 -15.51 0.07
N ALA A 22 -1.18 -16.22 -1.04
CA ALA A 22 -1.55 -17.63 -1.19
C ALA A 22 -0.83 -18.51 -0.15
N ASN A 23 0.47 -18.29 0.08
CA ASN A 23 1.25 -18.98 1.11
C ASN A 23 0.73 -18.69 2.54
N ALA A 24 0.04 -17.58 2.74
CA ALA A 24 -0.64 -17.22 4.00
C ALA A 24 -2.11 -17.66 4.05
N ASN A 25 -2.56 -18.57 3.15
CA ASN A 25 -3.94 -19.00 3.01
C ASN A 25 -4.94 -17.85 2.79
N SER A 26 -4.54 -16.84 2.00
CA SER A 26 -5.37 -15.71 1.60
C SER A 26 -5.49 -15.66 0.08
N SER A 27 -6.72 -15.58 -0.43
CA SER A 27 -6.94 -15.25 -1.85
C SER A 27 -6.53 -13.81 -2.12
N SER A 28 -6.16 -13.49 -3.36
CA SER A 28 -5.80 -12.13 -3.76
C SER A 28 -6.55 -11.65 -4.99
N LEU A 29 -6.98 -10.40 -4.98
CA LEU A 29 -7.56 -9.67 -6.10
C LEU A 29 -6.58 -8.59 -6.51
N LEU A 30 -5.96 -8.77 -7.70
CA LEU A 30 -5.08 -7.81 -8.32
C LEU A 30 -5.83 -7.12 -9.46
N TYR A 31 -5.62 -5.83 -9.61
CA TYR A 31 -6.23 -5.05 -10.68
C TYR A 31 -5.29 -3.94 -11.14
N ASP A 32 -5.52 -3.41 -12.32
CA ASP A 32 -4.85 -2.24 -12.84
C ASP A 32 -5.79 -1.02 -12.76
N TYR A 33 -5.29 0.10 -12.25
CA TYR A 33 -6.03 1.37 -12.23
C TYR A 33 -6.43 1.82 -13.63
N ARG A 34 -7.42 2.69 -13.73
CA ARG A 34 -7.76 3.38 -14.98
C ARG A 34 -6.51 3.93 -15.66
N GLY A 35 -6.37 3.74 -16.97
CA GLY A 35 -5.23 4.16 -17.77
C GLY A 35 -3.96 3.30 -17.62
N TYR A 36 -3.96 2.25 -16.80
CA TYR A 36 -2.86 1.29 -16.71
C TYR A 36 -3.12 0.04 -17.54
N ALA A 37 -2.06 -0.46 -18.16
CA ALA A 37 -2.05 -1.72 -18.93
C ALA A 37 -3.27 -1.85 -19.87
N ARG A 38 -4.24 -2.72 -19.54
CA ARG A 38 -5.45 -2.95 -20.33
C ARG A 38 -6.69 -2.23 -19.79
N SER A 39 -6.57 -1.55 -18.65
CA SER A 39 -7.65 -0.75 -18.08
C SER A 39 -7.81 0.55 -18.87
N THR A 40 -9.03 0.85 -19.28
CA THR A 40 -9.37 2.08 -20.01
C THR A 40 -9.58 3.26 -19.06
N GLY A 41 -9.64 4.48 -19.61
CA GLY A 41 -9.88 5.70 -18.85
C GLY A 41 -8.61 6.48 -18.55
N ASP A 42 -8.76 7.60 -17.84
CA ASP A 42 -7.67 8.54 -17.57
C ASP A 42 -7.09 8.32 -16.17
N TYR A 43 -5.76 8.24 -16.10
CA TYR A 43 -5.01 8.13 -14.87
C TYR A 43 -4.76 9.50 -14.24
N ASN A 44 -5.13 9.62 -12.97
CA ASN A 44 -4.69 10.71 -12.08
C ASN A 44 -4.82 10.27 -10.62
N LEU A 45 -4.35 11.10 -9.68
CA LEU A 45 -4.38 10.76 -8.25
C LEU A 45 -5.79 10.57 -7.69
N ASP A 46 -6.77 11.29 -8.21
CA ASP A 46 -8.16 11.16 -7.76
C ASP A 46 -8.77 9.85 -8.26
N THR A 47 -8.51 9.53 -9.53
CA THR A 47 -9.07 8.31 -10.14
C THR A 47 -8.52 7.04 -9.50
N ILE A 48 -7.25 6.97 -9.12
CA ILE A 48 -6.72 5.77 -8.43
C ILE A 48 -7.34 5.55 -7.06
N LEU A 49 -7.65 6.62 -6.32
CA LEU A 49 -8.33 6.54 -5.03
C LEU A 49 -9.78 6.04 -5.18
N GLU A 50 -10.50 6.54 -6.21
CA GLU A 50 -11.83 6.06 -6.56
C GLU A 50 -11.82 4.59 -7.02
N ASP A 51 -10.80 4.18 -7.77
CA ASP A 51 -10.65 2.79 -8.23
C ASP A 51 -10.48 1.83 -7.06
N GLY A 52 -9.72 2.21 -6.03
CA GLY A 52 -9.59 1.42 -4.80
C GLY A 52 -10.95 1.17 -4.12
N LEU A 53 -11.77 2.22 -4.00
CA LEU A 53 -13.13 2.11 -3.46
C LEU A 53 -14.02 1.23 -4.36
N THR A 54 -13.92 1.40 -5.68
CA THR A 54 -14.69 0.63 -6.65
C THR A 54 -14.36 -0.85 -6.58
N VAL A 55 -13.08 -1.21 -6.49
CA VAL A 55 -12.64 -2.61 -6.40
C VAL A 55 -13.01 -3.22 -5.04
N TYR A 56 -12.92 -2.45 -3.96
CA TYR A 56 -13.45 -2.89 -2.67
C TYR A 56 -14.96 -3.20 -2.75
N ASP A 57 -15.75 -2.27 -3.28
CA ASP A 57 -17.21 -2.45 -3.41
C ASP A 57 -17.54 -3.63 -4.35
N TYR A 58 -16.74 -3.86 -5.40
CA TYR A 58 -16.85 -5.04 -6.26
C TYR A 58 -16.59 -6.35 -5.49
N ALA A 59 -15.53 -6.39 -4.67
CA ALA A 59 -15.23 -7.56 -3.85
C ALA A 59 -16.38 -7.87 -2.87
N ARG A 60 -16.99 -6.83 -2.28
CA ARG A 60 -18.12 -6.96 -1.38
C ARG A 60 -19.40 -7.44 -2.08
N LYS A 61 -19.77 -6.81 -3.19
CA LYS A 61 -21.07 -6.98 -3.85
C LYS A 61 -21.08 -8.14 -4.85
N ASN A 62 -20.02 -8.30 -5.64
CA ASN A 62 -19.97 -9.24 -6.75
C ASN A 62 -19.24 -10.54 -6.40
N LEU A 63 -18.22 -10.47 -5.53
CA LEU A 63 -17.49 -11.64 -5.08
C LEU A 63 -17.97 -12.15 -3.70
N SER A 64 -18.88 -11.43 -3.05
CA SER A 64 -19.52 -11.78 -1.77
C SER A 64 -18.53 -11.96 -0.59
N TYR A 65 -17.34 -11.34 -0.64
CA TYR A 65 -16.42 -11.37 0.49
C TYR A 65 -16.93 -10.48 1.63
N PRO A 66 -17.06 -10.99 2.87
CA PRO A 66 -17.41 -10.18 4.02
C PRO A 66 -16.28 -9.17 4.35
N ALA A 67 -16.63 -8.02 4.93
CA ALA A 67 -15.66 -6.94 5.19
C ALA A 67 -14.53 -7.40 6.12
N GLU A 68 -14.88 -8.20 7.11
CA GLU A 68 -14.00 -8.80 8.12
C GLU A 68 -13.00 -9.82 7.55
N GLU A 69 -13.12 -10.19 6.27
CA GLU A 69 -12.18 -11.04 5.56
C GLU A 69 -11.34 -10.28 4.52
N ILE A 70 -11.64 -8.98 4.30
CA ILE A 70 -10.93 -8.17 3.31
C ILE A 70 -9.70 -7.53 3.94
N ILE A 71 -8.53 -7.88 3.43
CA ILE A 71 -7.26 -7.21 3.72
C ILE A 71 -6.95 -6.25 2.58
N LEU A 72 -6.67 -4.98 2.90
CA LEU A 72 -6.27 -3.98 1.92
C LEU A 72 -4.74 -3.89 1.88
N CYS A 73 -4.15 -4.32 0.78
CA CYS A 73 -2.71 -4.23 0.55
C CYS A 73 -2.41 -3.04 -0.36
N GLY A 74 -1.41 -2.21 0.00
CA GLY A 74 -0.97 -1.09 -0.82
C GLY A 74 0.55 -1.03 -0.93
N GLU A 75 1.06 -0.99 -2.17
CA GLU A 75 2.48 -0.85 -2.47
C GLU A 75 2.79 0.56 -2.97
N SER A 76 3.85 1.18 -2.44
CA SER A 76 4.28 2.52 -2.88
C SER A 76 3.13 3.54 -2.83
N ILE A 77 2.75 4.18 -3.95
CA ILE A 77 1.59 5.07 -4.04
C ILE A 77 0.27 4.36 -3.73
N GLY A 78 0.17 3.05 -4.01
CA GLY A 78 -1.00 2.24 -3.65
C GLY A 78 -1.26 2.17 -2.14
N SER A 79 -0.26 2.54 -1.31
CA SER A 79 -0.44 2.69 0.13
C SER A 79 -1.48 3.75 0.49
N ALA A 80 -1.56 4.82 -0.32
CA ALA A 80 -2.59 5.85 -0.14
C ALA A 80 -3.98 5.32 -0.50
N VAL A 81 -4.06 4.51 -1.56
CA VAL A 81 -5.33 3.87 -1.98
C VAL A 81 -5.82 2.92 -0.88
N ALA A 82 -4.94 2.06 -0.37
CA ALA A 82 -5.28 1.12 0.70
C ALA A 82 -5.70 1.86 1.99
N ALA A 83 -4.93 2.88 2.42
CA ALA A 83 -5.21 3.64 3.63
C ALA A 83 -6.54 4.41 3.53
N GLN A 84 -6.79 5.10 2.41
CA GLN A 84 -8.04 5.86 2.22
C GLN A 84 -9.24 4.93 2.06
N THR A 85 -9.08 3.77 1.42
CA THR A 85 -10.14 2.77 1.35
C THR A 85 -10.47 2.25 2.76
N ALA A 86 -9.45 1.95 3.59
CA ALA A 86 -9.65 1.51 4.97
C ALA A 86 -10.28 2.58 5.87
N ALA A 87 -9.99 3.86 5.64
CA ALA A 87 -10.63 4.96 6.35
C ALA A 87 -12.10 5.15 5.96
N ALA A 88 -12.50 4.73 4.75
CA ALA A 88 -13.84 4.90 4.19
C ALA A 88 -14.71 3.62 4.23
N ARG A 89 -14.12 2.44 4.43
CA ARG A 89 -14.80 1.13 4.38
C ARG A 89 -14.25 0.21 5.47
N PRO A 90 -15.10 -0.63 6.10
CA PRO A 90 -14.64 -1.64 7.05
C PRO A 90 -13.80 -2.70 6.33
N CYS A 91 -12.74 -3.17 7.00
CA CYS A 91 -11.88 -4.26 6.51
C CYS A 91 -11.25 -5.02 7.68
N ALA A 92 -10.67 -6.20 7.42
CA ALA A 92 -9.98 -7.00 8.43
C ALA A 92 -8.66 -6.35 8.89
N GLY A 93 -7.92 -5.73 7.96
CA GLY A 93 -6.62 -5.13 8.24
C GLY A 93 -5.99 -4.51 6.99
N VAL A 94 -4.87 -3.82 7.20
CA VAL A 94 -4.13 -3.11 6.16
C VAL A 94 -2.68 -3.57 6.11
N LEU A 95 -2.18 -3.92 4.92
CA LEU A 95 -0.78 -4.26 4.66
C LEU A 95 -0.16 -3.18 3.76
N ILE A 96 0.89 -2.54 4.22
CA ILE A 96 1.60 -1.48 3.48
C ILE A 96 3.01 -1.94 3.14
N LEU A 97 3.32 -1.91 1.85
CA LEU A 97 4.61 -2.31 1.28
C LEU A 97 5.30 -1.08 0.67
N CYS A 98 6.47 -0.71 1.18
CA CYS A 98 7.26 0.46 0.74
C CYS A 98 6.40 1.72 0.56
N GLY A 99 5.48 1.96 1.52
CA GLY A 99 4.44 2.98 1.40
C GLY A 99 4.96 4.39 1.52
N VAL A 100 4.41 5.30 0.72
CA VAL A 100 4.67 6.74 0.82
C VAL A 100 4.04 7.31 2.10
N SER A 101 4.69 8.29 2.73
CA SER A 101 4.04 9.09 3.77
C SER A 101 3.28 10.27 3.14
N ARG A 102 3.99 11.07 2.34
CA ARG A 102 3.43 12.14 1.52
C ARG A 102 4.04 12.07 0.14
N LEU A 103 3.28 12.44 -0.89
CA LEU A 103 3.79 12.43 -2.26
C LEU A 103 5.02 13.33 -2.43
N THR A 104 5.07 14.46 -1.74
CA THR A 104 6.21 15.39 -1.75
C THR A 104 7.51 14.74 -1.27
N VAL A 105 7.45 13.81 -0.31
CA VAL A 105 8.63 13.09 0.20
C VAL A 105 9.22 12.19 -0.89
N ALA A 106 8.38 11.42 -1.59
CA ALA A 106 8.83 10.57 -2.70
C ALA A 106 9.37 11.41 -3.87
N ILE A 107 8.68 12.49 -4.26
CA ILE A 107 9.14 13.41 -5.32
C ILE A 107 10.52 13.97 -4.97
N ARG A 108 10.73 14.42 -3.75
CA ARG A 108 12.02 15.00 -3.31
C ARG A 108 13.15 14.00 -3.29
N LYS A 109 12.85 12.73 -3.01
CA LYS A 109 13.84 11.64 -3.06
C LYS A 109 14.30 11.39 -4.50
N ILE A 110 13.35 11.32 -5.44
CA ILE A 110 13.62 11.01 -6.85
C ILE A 110 14.22 12.23 -7.58
N PHE A 111 13.75 13.44 -7.24
CA PHE A 111 14.15 14.72 -7.84
C PHE A 111 14.69 15.68 -6.78
N PRO A 112 15.96 15.57 -6.37
CA PRO A 112 16.53 16.39 -5.30
C PRO A 112 16.43 17.90 -5.55
N LEU A 113 16.47 18.36 -6.82
CA LEU A 113 16.29 19.77 -7.15
C LEU A 113 14.90 20.32 -6.75
N SER A 114 13.92 19.44 -6.54
CA SER A 114 12.57 19.85 -6.09
C SER A 114 12.52 20.38 -4.65
N TRP A 115 13.61 20.27 -3.88
CA TRP A 115 13.72 20.88 -2.55
C TRP A 115 13.68 22.40 -2.54
N ILE A 116 14.01 23.05 -3.67
CA ILE A 116 13.88 24.51 -3.82
C ILE A 116 12.42 24.95 -4.01
N ILE A 117 11.50 24.02 -4.29
CA ILE A 117 10.08 24.31 -4.50
C ILE A 117 9.36 24.22 -3.14
N PRO A 118 8.67 25.29 -2.68
CA PRO A 118 7.90 25.25 -1.45
C PRO A 118 6.78 24.19 -1.50
N ASP A 119 6.47 23.55 -0.36
CA ASP A 119 5.38 22.57 -0.26
C ASP A 119 4.03 23.12 -0.74
N SER A 120 3.80 24.42 -0.55
CA SER A 120 2.58 25.09 -1.03
C SER A 120 2.43 25.13 -2.55
N SER A 121 3.52 24.92 -3.30
CA SER A 121 3.51 24.90 -4.77
C SER A 121 3.16 23.51 -5.33
N PHE A 122 3.36 22.47 -4.54
CA PHE A 122 2.79 21.16 -4.87
C PHE A 122 1.29 21.26 -4.61
N ALA A 123 0.48 21.00 -5.66
CA ALA A 123 -0.96 20.90 -5.47
C ALA A 123 -1.24 20.13 -4.18
N ARG A 124 -2.24 20.54 -3.39
CA ARG A 124 -2.63 19.83 -2.18
C ARG A 124 -2.90 18.39 -2.55
N THR A 125 -1.83 17.59 -2.48
CA THR A 125 -1.91 16.19 -2.85
C THR A 125 -2.81 15.53 -1.84
N LYS A 126 -3.83 14.83 -2.30
CA LYS A 126 -4.71 14.01 -1.45
C LYS A 126 -3.96 12.87 -0.74
N ILE A 127 -2.63 12.79 -0.91
CA ILE A 127 -1.75 11.81 -0.28
C ILE A 127 -1.06 12.43 0.92
N ASP A 128 -1.70 12.28 2.06
CA ASP A 128 -1.15 12.50 3.41
C ASP A 128 -1.51 11.28 4.26
N ASN A 129 -0.75 10.20 4.08
CA ASN A 129 -1.01 8.94 4.75
C ASN A 129 -0.94 9.03 6.28
N PRO A 130 0.01 9.78 6.90
CA PRO A 130 -0.02 9.97 8.34
C PRO A 130 -1.34 10.53 8.87
N THR A 131 -1.96 11.47 8.16
CA THR A 131 -3.28 12.00 8.54
C THR A 131 -4.38 10.94 8.32
N THR A 132 -4.32 10.20 7.21
CA THR A 132 -5.30 9.15 6.90
C THR A 132 -5.24 8.01 7.91
N PHE A 133 -4.04 7.57 8.32
CA PHE A 133 -3.88 6.47 9.29
C PHE A 133 -4.45 6.76 10.67
N LYS A 134 -4.61 8.03 11.07
CA LYS A 134 -5.32 8.38 12.31
C LYS A 134 -6.79 7.96 12.30
N SER A 135 -7.38 7.78 11.13
CA SER A 135 -8.77 7.33 10.94
C SER A 135 -8.88 5.85 10.60
N VAL A 136 -7.76 5.11 10.58
CA VAL A 136 -7.74 3.66 10.35
C VAL A 136 -7.64 2.96 11.71
N HIS A 137 -8.69 2.21 12.09
CA HIS A 137 -8.82 1.58 13.40
C HIS A 137 -8.82 0.05 13.33
N VAL A 138 -8.14 -0.51 12.33
CA VAL A 138 -7.93 -1.94 12.16
C VAL A 138 -6.44 -2.26 12.24
N PRO A 139 -6.04 -3.53 12.44
CA PRO A 139 -4.62 -3.92 12.45
C PRO A 139 -3.88 -3.45 11.19
N VAL A 140 -2.69 -2.87 11.36
CA VAL A 140 -1.85 -2.42 10.24
C VAL A 140 -0.45 -3.03 10.33
N LEU A 141 -0.01 -3.66 9.22
CA LEU A 141 1.37 -4.10 9.04
C LEU A 141 2.06 -3.21 7.99
N PHE A 142 3.17 -2.61 8.37
CA PHE A 142 4.08 -1.90 7.47
C PHE A 142 5.31 -2.77 7.21
N ILE A 143 5.67 -2.98 5.93
CA ILE A 143 6.92 -3.64 5.51
C ILE A 143 7.67 -2.70 4.58
N HIS A 144 8.97 -2.46 4.83
CA HIS A 144 9.77 -1.55 4.01
C HIS A 144 11.21 -2.03 3.88
N GLY A 145 11.76 -1.92 2.68
CA GLY A 145 13.17 -2.20 2.42
C GLY A 145 14.08 -1.06 2.90
N LYS A 146 15.10 -1.34 3.70
CA LYS A 146 16.04 -0.30 4.20
C LYS A 146 16.91 0.32 3.12
N LEU A 147 17.05 -0.36 1.97
CA LEU A 147 17.81 0.12 0.83
C LEU A 147 16.94 0.79 -0.24
N ASP A 148 15.68 1.13 0.09
CA ASP A 148 14.75 1.76 -0.83
C ASP A 148 15.26 3.13 -1.32
N GLY A 149 15.59 3.18 -2.62
CA GLY A 149 16.09 4.38 -3.30
C GLY A 149 14.99 5.30 -3.85
N GLN A 150 13.72 4.86 -3.85
CA GLN A 150 12.58 5.59 -4.39
C GLN A 150 11.74 6.25 -3.30
N VAL A 151 11.36 5.48 -2.28
CA VAL A 151 10.63 5.95 -1.11
C VAL A 151 11.49 5.68 0.13
N PRO A 152 11.91 6.71 0.89
CA PRO A 152 12.71 6.48 2.08
C PRO A 152 11.92 5.69 3.12
N PHE A 153 12.56 4.70 3.77
CA PHE A 153 11.88 3.83 4.75
C PHE A 153 11.32 4.61 5.96
N GLU A 154 11.85 5.79 6.23
CA GLU A 154 11.34 6.75 7.22
C GLU A 154 9.89 7.17 6.92
N SER A 155 9.43 6.99 5.67
CA SER A 155 8.01 7.17 5.30
C SER A 155 7.13 6.15 6.02
N SER A 156 7.56 4.88 6.09
CA SER A 156 6.83 3.86 6.84
C SER A 156 6.92 4.09 8.36
N GLU A 157 8.04 4.57 8.88
CA GLU A 157 8.16 4.96 10.30
C GLU A 157 7.20 6.11 10.63
N THR A 158 7.09 7.11 9.74
CA THR A 158 6.15 8.24 9.88
C THR A 158 4.70 7.76 9.87
N ASN A 159 4.34 6.87 8.96
CA ASN A 159 3.00 6.27 8.87
C ASN A 159 2.71 5.41 10.11
N PHE A 160 3.67 4.59 10.52
CA PHE A 160 3.57 3.76 11.71
C PHE A 160 3.35 4.59 12.97
N ALA A 161 4.09 5.68 13.15
CA ALA A 161 3.92 6.57 14.30
C ALA A 161 2.50 7.17 14.38
N ALA A 162 1.88 7.43 13.21
CA ALA A 162 0.54 8.03 13.13
C ALA A 162 -0.61 7.02 13.25
N ALA A 163 -0.38 5.75 12.90
CA ALA A 163 -1.40 4.70 12.91
C ALA A 163 -1.81 4.33 14.35
N SER A 164 -3.08 3.93 14.52
CA SER A 164 -3.61 3.39 15.77
C SER A 164 -3.14 1.95 16.01
N GLU A 165 -3.16 1.50 17.26
CA GLU A 165 -2.96 0.07 17.60
C GLU A 165 -4.20 -0.76 17.19
N PRO A 166 -4.01 -2.08 16.85
CA PRO A 166 -2.73 -2.78 16.79
C PRO A 166 -1.96 -2.50 15.49
N LYS A 167 -0.67 -2.30 15.58
CA LYS A 167 0.22 -2.01 14.44
C LYS A 167 1.56 -2.68 14.57
N LYS A 168 2.19 -2.99 13.43
CA LYS A 168 3.55 -3.56 13.39
C LYS A 168 4.32 -2.95 12.23
N ILE A 169 5.62 -2.75 12.41
CA ILE A 169 6.55 -2.38 11.34
C ILE A 169 7.67 -3.42 11.24
N VAL A 170 8.00 -3.79 10.01
CA VAL A 170 9.10 -4.71 9.67
C VAL A 170 9.97 -4.03 8.62
N LEU A 171 11.22 -3.78 8.98
CA LEU A 171 12.22 -3.22 8.07
C LEU A 171 13.10 -4.35 7.55
N LEU A 172 13.17 -4.51 6.23
CA LEU A 172 13.94 -5.54 5.55
C LEU A 172 15.35 -5.00 5.22
N PRO A 173 16.43 -5.48 5.86
CA PRO A 173 17.75 -4.87 5.75
C PRO A 173 18.36 -4.93 4.37
N GLY A 174 18.11 -6.02 3.62
CA GLY A 174 18.70 -6.29 2.32
C GLY A 174 17.87 -5.85 1.12
N CYS A 175 16.65 -5.31 1.35
CA CYS A 175 15.70 -4.99 0.29
C CYS A 175 15.67 -3.51 -0.08
N GLY A 176 15.45 -3.23 -1.36
CA GLY A 176 15.07 -1.94 -1.93
C GLY A 176 13.57 -1.80 -2.10
N HIS A 177 13.17 -1.06 -3.16
CA HIS A 177 11.75 -0.75 -3.43
C HIS A 177 10.99 -1.92 -4.08
N ASP A 178 11.62 -2.60 -5.03
CA ASP A 178 10.95 -3.54 -5.93
C ASP A 178 11.34 -5.01 -5.67
N ASP A 179 12.07 -5.31 -4.59
CA ASP A 179 12.68 -6.62 -4.35
C ASP A 179 12.40 -7.24 -2.98
N LEU A 180 11.34 -6.79 -2.30
CA LEU A 180 10.96 -7.22 -0.94
C LEU A 180 10.84 -8.75 -0.77
N GLY A 181 10.42 -9.45 -1.82
CA GLY A 181 10.28 -10.91 -1.80
C GLY A 181 11.55 -11.65 -2.24
N VAL A 182 12.65 -10.96 -2.53
CA VAL A 182 13.87 -11.55 -3.12
C VAL A 182 14.96 -11.73 -2.06
N PHE A 183 15.47 -10.63 -1.48
CA PHE A 183 16.64 -10.69 -0.59
C PHE A 183 16.29 -11.08 0.85
N ASP A 184 15.19 -10.58 1.41
CA ASP A 184 14.70 -10.94 2.74
C ASP A 184 13.38 -11.74 2.65
N GLY A 185 13.26 -12.62 1.65
CA GLY A 185 12.02 -13.32 1.28
C GLY A 185 11.40 -14.14 2.42
N GLU A 186 12.18 -14.77 3.28
CA GLU A 186 11.68 -15.53 4.44
C GLU A 186 11.05 -14.59 5.47
N LEU A 187 11.71 -13.48 5.81
CA LEU A 187 11.19 -12.49 6.75
C LEU A 187 9.94 -11.79 6.20
N PHE A 188 9.95 -11.46 4.90
CA PHE A 188 8.80 -10.92 4.18
C PHE A 188 7.60 -11.88 4.26
N GLN A 189 7.79 -13.14 3.85
CA GLN A 189 6.74 -14.16 3.86
C GLN A 189 6.22 -14.42 5.27
N LYS A 190 7.11 -14.58 6.24
CA LYS A 190 6.75 -14.81 7.64
C LYS A 190 5.90 -13.65 8.18
N SER A 191 6.29 -12.40 7.88
CA SER A 191 5.58 -11.22 8.35
C SER A 191 4.14 -11.16 7.83
N ILE A 192 3.93 -11.51 6.55
CA ILE A 192 2.59 -11.58 5.95
C ILE A 192 1.78 -12.72 6.54
N THR A 193 2.40 -13.91 6.70
CA THR A 193 1.72 -15.09 7.27
C THR A 193 1.26 -14.83 8.70
N ASP A 194 2.14 -14.28 9.55
CA ASP A 194 1.82 -13.92 10.93
C ASP A 194 0.69 -12.89 10.99
N PHE A 195 0.73 -11.88 10.11
CA PHE A 195 -0.29 -10.84 10.04
C PHE A 195 -1.66 -11.40 9.63
N VAL A 196 -1.72 -12.15 8.53
CA VAL A 196 -2.97 -12.78 8.08
C VAL A 196 -3.52 -13.72 9.14
N GLY A 197 -2.65 -14.46 9.84
CA GLY A 197 -3.04 -15.35 10.93
C GLY A 197 -3.61 -14.63 12.14
N SER A 198 -3.17 -13.40 12.42
CA SER A 198 -3.65 -12.59 13.54
C SER A 198 -5.01 -11.92 13.32
N LEU A 199 -5.53 -11.94 12.09
CA LEU A 199 -6.82 -11.34 11.72
C LEU A 199 -8.00 -12.33 11.79
N LYS A 200 -7.75 -13.59 12.14
CA LYS A 200 -8.76 -14.69 12.21
C LYS A 200 -9.37 -14.81 13.58
#